data_163ed987d915fabd6085b0ad427465ee
#
_entry.id   163ed987d915fabd6085b0ad427465ee
#
_cell.length_a   1.000
_cell.length_b   1.000
_cell.length_c   1.000
_cell.angle_alpha   90.00
_cell.angle_beta   90.00
_cell.angle_gamma   90.00
#
_symmetry.space_group_name_H-M   'P 1'
#
loop_
_entity.id
_entity.type
_entity.pdbx_description
1 polymer ?
#
loop_
_entity_poly.entity_id
_entity_poly.type
_entity_poly.pdbx_seq_one_letter_code
_entity_poly.pdbx_strand_id
1 'polypeptide(L)'
;MSVFRDDFLWGGACAANQFEGAWDVDGKGPSVPDMCTNGSHTSPKWVTTGIRPDRLYPSHEAIDFYHHYEEDIALFAEMGFKTFRTSINWTRIFPNGWETEPNEKGLEFYDRVFDCCKKHGIEPLVTISHYELPYALVEKYNGWASRELIGFYMNYCKTIFERYKDKVKYWLTFNEINAGMMAFGQVLSTGTVQGYEGPAMGAPDDPQTRLQALHHQFVASAQAIIYAHAHYPQFKMGCMLAYGQSYAMTCDPDDQLANQQSMNEHNWYCGDVHVRGEYPYFAKRLWKELGVEIRMEPEDAETLKKGVVDFYTFSYYMTSCVTTHKDVEGIGGNLLGGVKNPYLKASDWGWQIDPKGLRYALNEIYGRYQIPLMVVENGLGAYDEKGEDGVVHDSYRIDYLRSHIEQMAEAVKDGVDLMGYTPWGCIDLVSASTGEMAKRYGFIYVNKFDDGTGDLSREKKDSFYWYKKVIATNGEDLA
;
A
#
# COMPACT_ATOMS: atom_id res chain seq x y z
N MET A 1 -7.23 -31.49 2.38
CA MET A 1 -5.94 -30.92 1.89
C MET A 1 -6.20 -29.52 1.41
N SER A 2 -5.39 -28.57 1.88
CA SER A 2 -5.50 -27.17 1.47
C SER A 2 -5.45 -27.02 -0.05
N VAL A 3 -6.19 -26.06 -0.57
CA VAL A 3 -6.08 -25.64 -1.97
C VAL A 3 -4.90 -24.70 -2.19
N PHE A 4 -4.44 -24.02 -1.11
CA PHE A 4 -3.26 -23.19 -1.18
C PHE A 4 -1.99 -24.04 -1.20
N ARG A 5 -0.97 -23.58 -1.90
CA ARG A 5 0.34 -24.25 -1.99
C ARG A 5 0.99 -24.37 -0.61
N ASP A 6 1.86 -25.37 -0.41
CA ASP A 6 2.49 -25.64 0.90
C ASP A 6 3.40 -24.51 1.37
N ASP A 7 3.98 -23.74 0.42
CA ASP A 7 4.83 -22.58 0.67
C ASP A 7 4.06 -21.24 0.58
N PHE A 8 2.75 -21.26 0.77
CA PHE A 8 1.91 -20.06 0.72
C PHE A 8 2.34 -19.05 1.80
N LEU A 9 2.55 -17.81 1.38
CA LEU A 9 3.05 -16.74 2.23
C LEU A 9 1.91 -16.09 3.03
N TRP A 10 1.46 -16.75 4.07
CA TRP A 10 0.55 -16.17 5.05
C TRP A 10 1.29 -15.15 5.92
N GLY A 11 0.69 -13.99 6.15
CA GLY A 11 1.32 -12.98 6.99
C GLY A 11 0.44 -11.78 7.28
N GLY A 12 1.06 -10.63 7.42
CA GLY A 12 0.39 -9.36 7.63
C GLY A 12 1.21 -8.20 7.08
N ALA A 13 0.58 -7.04 6.93
CA ALA A 13 1.18 -5.86 6.31
C ALA A 13 1.03 -4.61 7.17
N CYS A 14 2.09 -3.78 7.20
CA CYS A 14 2.13 -2.43 7.73
C CYS A 14 2.95 -1.52 6.81
N ALA A 15 2.90 -0.21 7.06
CA ALA A 15 3.75 0.78 6.39
C ALA A 15 4.51 1.62 7.41
N ALA A 16 5.79 1.87 7.15
CA ALA A 16 6.70 2.56 8.07
C ALA A 16 6.10 3.88 8.61
N ASN A 17 5.54 4.70 7.74
CA ASN A 17 4.97 5.99 8.13
C ASN A 17 3.71 5.91 9.02
N GLN A 18 3.06 4.74 9.10
CA GLN A 18 1.81 4.56 9.85
C GLN A 18 2.02 3.86 11.20
N PHE A 19 3.20 3.25 11.42
CA PHE A 19 3.39 2.46 12.64
C PHE A 19 4.75 2.65 13.34
N GLU A 20 5.81 3.08 12.63
CA GLU A 20 7.15 3.19 13.22
C GLU A 20 7.27 4.25 14.31
N GLY A 21 6.76 5.45 14.07
CA GLY A 21 7.03 6.60 14.93
C GLY A 21 8.49 7.04 14.88
N ALA A 22 9.00 7.59 15.99
CA ALA A 22 10.41 8.04 16.12
C ALA A 22 10.85 8.92 14.94
N TRP A 23 10.02 9.88 14.55
CA TRP A 23 10.11 10.64 13.31
C TRP A 23 11.36 11.51 13.16
N ASP A 24 11.98 11.92 14.28
CA ASP A 24 13.18 12.77 14.36
C ASP A 24 14.35 12.09 15.10
N VAL A 25 14.22 10.77 15.36
CA VAL A 25 15.23 9.99 16.10
C VAL A 25 16.31 9.47 15.15
N ASP A 26 17.56 9.40 15.65
CA ASP A 26 18.71 8.81 14.98
C ASP A 26 19.01 9.41 13.59
N GLY A 27 18.71 10.70 13.42
CA GLY A 27 19.04 11.44 12.19
C GLY A 27 18.03 11.25 11.06
N LYS A 28 16.86 10.67 11.32
CA LYS A 28 15.77 10.61 10.34
C LYS A 28 15.34 12.02 9.94
N GLY A 29 15.14 12.25 8.65
CA GLY A 29 14.52 13.47 8.13
C GLY A 29 13.00 13.34 8.02
N PRO A 30 12.27 14.46 7.83
CA PRO A 30 10.83 14.43 7.62
C PRO A 30 10.47 13.85 6.25
N SER A 31 9.48 12.98 6.22
CA SER A 31 8.80 12.51 5.00
C SER A 31 7.50 13.28 4.77
N VAL A 32 6.88 13.12 3.59
CA VAL A 32 5.56 13.73 3.31
C VAL A 32 4.52 13.38 4.36
N PRO A 33 4.36 12.11 4.81
CA PRO A 33 3.45 11.79 5.90
C PRO A 33 3.74 12.53 7.22
N ASP A 34 5.01 12.82 7.52
CA ASP A 34 5.39 13.55 8.74
C ASP A 34 4.95 15.02 8.71
N MET A 35 4.60 15.54 7.53
CA MET A 35 4.04 16.86 7.31
C MET A 35 2.51 16.86 7.27
N CYS A 36 1.87 15.72 7.54
CA CYS A 36 0.42 15.58 7.56
C CYS A 36 -0.13 15.58 8.99
N THR A 37 -1.05 16.50 9.27
CA THR A 37 -1.73 16.57 10.58
C THR A 37 -2.72 15.41 10.74
N ASN A 38 -3.22 15.21 11.96
CA ASN A 38 -4.38 14.37 12.17
C ASN A 38 -5.62 14.94 11.48
N GLY A 39 -6.54 14.05 11.15
CA GLY A 39 -7.88 14.33 10.67
C GLY A 39 -8.87 13.41 11.37
N SER A 40 -10.05 13.25 10.78
CA SER A 40 -11.07 12.31 11.23
C SER A 40 -11.99 11.91 10.09
N HIS A 41 -12.92 11.02 10.33
CA HIS A 41 -13.99 10.68 9.38
C HIS A 41 -14.75 11.91 8.84
N THR A 42 -14.84 12.97 9.64
CA THR A 42 -15.60 14.21 9.33
C THR A 42 -14.71 15.42 9.06
N SER A 43 -13.41 15.33 9.30
CA SER A 43 -12.47 16.43 9.12
C SER A 43 -11.22 15.96 8.38
N PRO A 44 -10.85 16.58 7.26
CA PRO A 44 -9.70 16.15 6.49
C PRO A 44 -8.39 16.38 7.24
N LYS A 45 -7.42 15.50 7.07
CA LYS A 45 -6.03 15.78 7.44
C LYS A 45 -5.45 16.84 6.49
N TRP A 46 -4.49 17.62 6.99
CA TRP A 46 -3.85 18.69 6.25
C TRP A 46 -2.38 18.38 5.97
N VAL A 47 -1.91 18.80 4.82
CA VAL A 47 -0.47 18.95 4.55
C VAL A 47 -0.05 20.33 5.04
N THR A 48 1.08 20.42 5.74
CA THR A 48 1.66 21.67 6.22
C THR A 48 3.07 21.86 5.66
N THR A 49 3.50 23.12 5.49
CA THR A 49 4.84 23.44 5.01
C THR A 49 5.89 23.53 6.12
N GLY A 50 5.49 23.25 7.36
CA GLY A 50 6.34 23.21 8.55
C GLY A 50 5.59 22.58 9.71
N ILE A 51 6.32 22.04 10.68
CA ILE A 51 5.72 21.47 11.89
C ILE A 51 5.14 22.59 12.75
N ARG A 52 3.89 22.45 13.13
CA ARG A 52 3.12 23.41 13.94
C ARG A 52 2.91 22.89 15.35
N PRO A 53 3.31 23.61 16.40
CA PRO A 53 3.22 23.14 17.79
C PRO A 53 1.79 22.92 18.29
N ASP A 54 0.79 23.55 17.65
CA ASP A 54 -0.63 23.47 17.98
C ASP A 54 -1.37 22.37 17.22
N ARG A 55 -0.65 21.52 16.45
CA ARG A 55 -1.22 20.43 15.66
C ARG A 55 -0.62 19.10 16.05
N LEU A 56 -1.42 18.05 15.93
CA LEU A 56 -0.95 16.65 16.05
C LEU A 56 -0.55 16.12 14.68
N TYR A 57 0.55 15.40 14.66
CA TYR A 57 1.08 14.69 13.49
C TYR A 57 1.16 13.21 13.85
N PRO A 58 0.17 12.40 13.48
CA PRO A 58 0.05 11.03 13.97
C PRO A 58 1.24 10.14 13.66
N SER A 59 1.92 10.36 12.52
CA SER A 59 3.10 9.59 12.12
C SER A 59 4.31 9.79 13.02
N HIS A 60 4.35 10.91 13.80
CA HIS A 60 5.51 11.25 14.63
C HIS A 60 5.75 10.23 15.76
N GLU A 61 4.69 9.74 16.37
CA GLU A 61 4.76 8.68 17.38
C GLU A 61 4.18 7.37 16.83
N ALA A 62 3.11 7.46 16.05
CA ALA A 62 2.35 6.33 15.54
C ALA A 62 2.06 5.31 16.66
N ILE A 63 2.52 4.08 16.55
CA ILE A 63 2.46 3.06 17.61
C ILE A 63 3.85 2.73 18.19
N ASP A 64 4.85 3.54 17.81
CA ASP A 64 6.23 3.41 18.28
C ASP A 64 6.85 2.02 18.02
N PHE A 65 6.59 1.45 16.85
CA PHE A 65 7.23 0.20 16.43
C PHE A 65 8.77 0.31 16.46
N TYR A 66 9.30 1.51 16.28
CA TYR A 66 10.75 1.75 16.33
C TYR A 66 11.38 1.21 17.61
N HIS A 67 10.72 1.37 18.76
CA HIS A 67 11.17 0.86 20.04
C HIS A 67 10.55 -0.49 20.44
N HIS A 68 9.40 -0.87 19.85
CA HIS A 68 8.63 -2.07 20.19
C HIS A 68 8.76 -3.21 19.16
N TYR A 69 9.62 -3.09 18.12
CA TYR A 69 9.70 -4.06 17.03
C TYR A 69 9.91 -5.51 17.47
N GLU A 70 10.68 -5.75 18.54
CA GLU A 70 10.93 -7.10 19.05
C GLU A 70 9.66 -7.74 19.61
N GLU A 71 8.87 -6.97 20.37
CA GLU A 71 7.58 -7.39 20.92
C GLU A 71 6.57 -7.65 19.80
N ASP A 72 6.43 -6.70 18.89
CA ASP A 72 5.47 -6.79 17.80
C ASP A 72 5.77 -7.97 16.86
N ILE A 73 7.04 -8.17 16.48
CA ILE A 73 7.45 -9.31 15.63
C ILE A 73 7.28 -10.65 16.39
N ALA A 74 7.49 -10.69 17.71
CA ALA A 74 7.21 -11.89 18.49
C ALA A 74 5.72 -12.25 18.49
N LEU A 75 4.82 -11.26 18.54
CA LEU A 75 3.37 -11.47 18.39
C LEU A 75 3.01 -11.98 16.98
N PHE A 76 3.64 -11.44 15.94
CA PHE A 76 3.45 -11.95 14.57
C PHE A 76 3.93 -13.40 14.42
N ALA A 77 5.05 -13.74 15.04
CA ALA A 77 5.56 -15.11 15.08
C ALA A 77 4.62 -16.05 15.84
N GLU A 78 4.06 -15.61 16.97
CA GLU A 78 3.06 -16.39 17.71
C GLU A 78 1.81 -16.63 16.88
N MET A 79 1.38 -15.67 16.04
CA MET A 79 0.29 -15.82 15.09
C MET A 79 0.62 -16.80 13.95
N GLY A 80 1.91 -17.10 13.75
CA GLY A 80 2.37 -18.06 12.75
C GLY A 80 2.73 -17.46 11.40
N PHE A 81 2.98 -16.16 11.33
CA PHE A 81 3.36 -15.49 10.08
C PHE A 81 4.53 -16.19 9.37
N LYS A 82 4.38 -16.39 8.08
CA LYS A 82 5.43 -16.83 7.15
C LYS A 82 6.10 -15.65 6.48
N THR A 83 5.38 -14.54 6.33
CA THR A 83 5.91 -13.29 5.79
C THR A 83 5.38 -12.09 6.57
N PHE A 84 6.18 -11.04 6.65
CA PHE A 84 5.76 -9.74 7.15
C PHE A 84 6.08 -8.67 6.11
N ARG A 85 5.03 -8.03 5.60
CA ARG A 85 5.20 -6.92 4.69
C ARG A 85 5.33 -5.61 5.48
N THR A 86 6.42 -4.90 5.22
CA THR A 86 6.66 -3.56 5.74
C THR A 86 7.32 -2.69 4.67
N SER A 87 7.52 -1.40 4.95
CA SER A 87 8.34 -0.52 4.12
C SER A 87 9.61 -0.10 4.83
N ILE A 88 10.59 0.37 4.06
CA ILE A 88 11.73 1.11 4.58
C ILE A 88 11.42 2.60 4.42
N ASN A 89 11.43 3.35 5.52
CA ASN A 89 11.27 4.80 5.43
C ASN A 89 12.53 5.41 4.80
N TRP A 90 12.41 5.92 3.58
CA TRP A 90 13.53 6.49 2.82
C TRP A 90 14.31 7.52 3.64
N THR A 91 13.60 8.35 4.43
CA THR A 91 14.23 9.44 5.21
C THR A 91 15.04 8.96 6.41
N ARG A 92 14.93 7.69 6.82
CA ARG A 92 15.87 7.10 7.80
C ARG A 92 17.22 6.81 7.18
N ILE A 93 17.24 6.51 5.88
CA ILE A 93 18.47 6.13 5.16
C ILE A 93 19.11 7.37 4.52
N PHE A 94 18.32 8.22 3.88
CA PHE A 94 18.73 9.48 3.27
C PHE A 94 17.77 10.59 3.72
N PRO A 95 18.11 11.33 4.79
CA PRO A 95 17.18 12.27 5.45
C PRO A 95 16.60 13.34 4.54
N ASN A 96 17.38 13.85 3.57
CA ASN A 96 16.91 14.80 2.55
C ASN A 96 16.68 14.15 1.18
N GLY A 97 17.10 12.89 1.00
CA GLY A 97 16.93 12.10 -0.22
C GLY A 97 18.07 12.18 -1.23
N TRP A 98 18.96 13.17 -1.15
CA TRP A 98 20.05 13.41 -2.12
C TRP A 98 21.46 13.26 -1.53
N GLU A 99 21.60 12.80 -0.31
CA GLU A 99 22.90 12.55 0.29
C GLU A 99 23.68 11.48 -0.49
N THR A 100 24.99 11.59 -0.49
CA THR A 100 25.88 10.58 -1.11
C THR A 100 26.16 9.42 -0.17
N GLU A 101 26.17 9.68 1.15
CA GLU A 101 26.41 8.70 2.20
C GLU A 101 25.10 8.45 2.98
N PRO A 102 24.77 7.20 3.26
CA PRO A 102 23.58 6.87 4.02
C PRO A 102 23.72 7.16 5.51
N ASN A 103 22.62 7.35 6.18
CA ASN A 103 22.55 7.38 7.62
C ASN A 103 22.65 5.95 8.17
N GLU A 104 23.81 5.62 8.75
CA GLU A 104 24.10 4.28 9.25
C GLU A 104 23.14 3.82 10.35
N LYS A 105 22.69 4.71 11.23
CA LYS A 105 21.74 4.37 12.29
C LYS A 105 20.38 3.93 11.72
N GLY A 106 19.95 4.53 10.61
CA GLY A 106 18.76 4.09 9.90
C GLY A 106 18.94 2.69 9.30
N LEU A 107 20.10 2.42 8.70
CA LEU A 107 20.41 1.08 8.19
C LEU A 107 20.45 0.04 9.30
N GLU A 108 21.10 0.34 10.44
CA GLU A 108 21.17 -0.55 11.61
C GLU A 108 19.78 -0.85 12.20
N PHE A 109 18.84 0.11 12.16
CA PHE A 109 17.47 -0.15 12.62
C PHE A 109 16.81 -1.26 11.80
N TYR A 110 16.85 -1.15 10.48
CA TYR A 110 16.28 -2.21 9.63
C TYR A 110 17.08 -3.51 9.65
N ASP A 111 18.38 -3.47 9.91
CA ASP A 111 19.16 -4.69 10.21
C ASP A 111 18.54 -5.46 11.38
N ARG A 112 18.26 -4.74 12.49
CA ARG A 112 17.64 -5.35 13.69
C ARG A 112 16.24 -5.89 13.41
N VAL A 113 15.42 -5.13 12.66
CA VAL A 113 14.05 -5.56 12.29
C VAL A 113 14.10 -6.83 11.45
N PHE A 114 14.92 -6.88 10.40
CA PHE A 114 14.99 -8.05 9.52
C PHE A 114 15.67 -9.26 10.19
N ASP A 115 16.66 -9.04 11.04
CA ASP A 115 17.26 -10.11 11.84
C ASP A 115 16.26 -10.69 12.84
N CYS A 116 15.41 -9.84 13.43
CA CYS A 116 14.32 -10.30 14.30
C CYS A 116 13.29 -11.12 13.51
N CYS A 117 12.89 -10.69 12.32
CA CYS A 117 12.01 -11.49 11.44
C CYS A 117 12.64 -12.85 11.14
N LYS A 118 13.90 -12.89 10.72
CA LYS A 118 14.61 -14.13 10.40
C LYS A 118 14.74 -15.07 11.60
N LYS A 119 15.06 -14.53 12.79
CA LYS A 119 15.11 -15.28 14.05
C LYS A 119 13.80 -16.03 14.31
N HIS A 120 12.68 -15.45 13.90
CA HIS A 120 11.34 -16.04 14.05
C HIS A 120 10.85 -16.83 12.83
N GLY A 121 11.68 -16.98 11.80
CA GLY A 121 11.31 -17.69 10.57
C GLY A 121 10.29 -16.95 9.70
N ILE A 122 10.22 -15.63 9.83
CA ILE A 122 9.35 -14.74 9.05
C ILE A 122 10.17 -14.14 7.91
N GLU A 123 9.74 -14.34 6.66
CA GLU A 123 10.37 -13.74 5.48
C GLU A 123 9.90 -12.28 5.33
N PRO A 124 10.81 -11.29 5.29
CA PRO A 124 10.44 -9.92 4.99
C PRO A 124 9.98 -9.75 3.54
N LEU A 125 8.86 -9.06 3.34
CA LEU A 125 8.42 -8.52 2.05
C LEU A 125 8.50 -7.00 2.14
N VAL A 126 9.44 -6.38 1.44
CA VAL A 126 9.79 -4.99 1.65
C VAL A 126 9.27 -4.10 0.52
N THR A 127 8.45 -3.11 0.86
CA THR A 127 8.09 -2.01 -0.02
C THR A 127 9.18 -0.92 0.07
N ILE A 128 9.83 -0.63 -1.05
CA ILE A 128 10.94 0.34 -1.11
C ILE A 128 10.44 1.76 -0.84
N SER A 129 9.29 2.14 -1.42
CA SER A 129 8.66 3.43 -1.20
C SER A 129 7.17 3.25 -0.94
N HIS A 130 6.74 3.48 0.30
CA HIS A 130 5.34 3.43 0.73
C HIS A 130 4.87 4.82 1.17
N TYR A 131 4.97 5.80 0.23
CA TYR A 131 4.61 7.21 0.44
C TYR A 131 5.60 8.01 1.30
N GLU A 132 6.70 7.41 1.77
CA GLU A 132 7.71 8.07 2.59
C GLU A 132 8.72 8.89 1.77
N LEU A 133 8.25 9.67 0.79
CA LEU A 133 9.12 10.57 0.04
C LEU A 133 9.74 11.62 0.98
N PRO A 134 11.07 11.81 0.98
CA PRO A 134 11.71 12.89 1.74
C PRO A 134 11.11 14.25 1.42
N TYR A 135 10.64 14.97 2.45
CA TYR A 135 9.95 16.25 2.25
C TYR A 135 10.87 17.30 1.62
N ALA A 136 12.16 17.24 1.89
CA ALA A 136 13.16 18.10 1.23
C ALA A 136 13.15 17.95 -0.31
N LEU A 137 12.84 16.74 -0.84
CA LEU A 137 12.66 16.54 -2.29
C LEU A 137 11.39 17.22 -2.81
N VAL A 138 10.35 17.31 -1.99
CA VAL A 138 9.15 18.10 -2.33
C VAL A 138 9.49 19.60 -2.40
N GLU A 139 10.17 20.11 -1.38
CA GLU A 139 10.52 21.52 -1.31
C GLU A 139 11.44 21.98 -2.44
N LYS A 140 12.42 21.15 -2.81
CA LYS A 140 13.44 21.55 -3.79
C LYS A 140 13.07 21.19 -5.22
N TYR A 141 12.40 20.06 -5.44
CA TYR A 141 12.20 19.45 -6.76
C TYR A 141 10.74 19.28 -7.16
N ASN A 142 9.80 19.66 -6.30
CA ASN A 142 8.38 19.33 -6.44
C ASN A 142 8.16 17.81 -6.59
N GLY A 143 8.83 17.04 -5.73
CA GLY A 143 8.74 15.59 -5.73
C GLY A 143 9.09 14.98 -7.08
N TRP A 144 8.36 13.96 -7.47
CA TRP A 144 8.59 13.22 -8.72
C TRP A 144 8.33 14.01 -10.01
N ALA A 145 7.90 15.29 -9.92
CA ALA A 145 7.87 16.17 -11.09
C ALA A 145 9.26 16.33 -11.71
N SER A 146 10.32 16.29 -10.91
CA SER A 146 11.69 16.32 -11.39
C SER A 146 12.21 14.90 -11.70
N ARG A 147 12.81 14.77 -12.88
CA ARG A 147 13.49 13.53 -13.31
C ARG A 147 14.72 13.19 -12.45
N GLU A 148 15.30 14.15 -11.75
CA GLU A 148 16.45 13.94 -10.87
C GLU A 148 16.16 12.93 -9.75
N LEU A 149 14.89 12.80 -9.34
CA LEU A 149 14.48 11.83 -8.33
C LEU A 149 14.78 10.38 -8.73
N ILE A 150 14.84 10.07 -10.03
CA ILE A 150 15.24 8.74 -10.50
C ILE A 150 16.66 8.41 -9.99
N GLY A 151 17.59 9.35 -10.09
CA GLY A 151 18.96 9.17 -9.60
C GLY A 151 19.03 9.00 -8.07
N PHE A 152 18.29 9.80 -7.32
CA PHE A 152 18.23 9.70 -5.85
C PHE A 152 17.59 8.40 -5.40
N TYR A 153 16.50 7.99 -6.03
CA TYR A 153 15.85 6.71 -5.76
C TYR A 153 16.77 5.52 -6.08
N MET A 154 17.52 5.58 -7.18
CA MET A 154 18.47 4.53 -7.52
C MET A 154 19.63 4.45 -6.54
N ASN A 155 20.12 5.59 -6.01
CA ASN A 155 21.10 5.58 -4.93
C ASN A 155 20.54 4.89 -3.67
N TYR A 156 19.33 5.23 -3.30
CA TYR A 156 18.62 4.59 -2.19
C TYR A 156 18.43 3.08 -2.42
N CYS A 157 17.92 2.67 -3.58
CA CYS A 157 17.75 1.25 -3.91
C CYS A 157 19.06 0.46 -3.84
N LYS A 158 20.14 0.98 -4.43
CA LYS A 158 21.46 0.32 -4.40
C LYS A 158 21.96 0.12 -2.97
N THR A 159 21.78 1.11 -2.13
CA THR A 159 22.20 1.07 -0.72
C THR A 159 21.45 0.00 0.06
N ILE A 160 20.11 -0.03 -0.02
CA ILE A 160 19.30 -1.00 0.73
C ILE A 160 19.43 -2.42 0.16
N PHE A 161 19.57 -2.57 -1.16
CA PHE A 161 19.78 -3.88 -1.79
C PHE A 161 21.11 -4.49 -1.34
N GLU A 162 22.22 -3.73 -1.37
CA GLU A 162 23.50 -4.22 -0.89
C GLU A 162 23.47 -4.55 0.60
N ARG A 163 22.87 -3.68 1.43
CA ARG A 163 22.80 -3.88 2.88
C ARG A 163 22.00 -5.11 3.26
N TYR A 164 20.86 -5.34 2.60
CA TYR A 164 19.90 -6.37 3.03
C TYR A 164 19.84 -7.57 2.08
N LYS A 165 20.82 -7.75 1.17
CA LYS A 165 20.82 -8.83 0.15
C LYS A 165 20.70 -10.25 0.72
N ASP A 166 21.15 -10.48 1.95
CA ASP A 166 21.07 -11.77 2.63
C ASP A 166 19.88 -11.87 3.60
N LYS A 167 19.09 -10.80 3.74
CA LYS A 167 17.99 -10.70 4.69
C LYS A 167 16.62 -10.60 4.03
N VAL A 168 16.54 -10.01 2.86
CA VAL A 168 15.28 -9.72 2.14
C VAL A 168 15.34 -10.32 0.76
N LYS A 169 14.33 -11.11 0.41
CA LYS A 169 14.18 -11.74 -0.90
C LYS A 169 13.14 -11.04 -1.77
N TYR A 170 12.04 -10.57 -1.16
CA TYR A 170 10.89 -10.03 -1.87
C TYR A 170 10.83 -8.50 -1.74
N TRP A 171 10.77 -7.81 -2.88
CA TRP A 171 10.79 -6.35 -2.94
C TRP A 171 9.65 -5.83 -3.79
N LEU A 172 8.98 -4.77 -3.33
CA LEU A 172 7.99 -4.01 -4.07
C LEU A 172 8.53 -2.59 -4.30
N THR A 173 8.52 -2.10 -5.53
CA THR A 173 9.18 -0.83 -5.85
C THR A 173 8.44 0.38 -5.26
N PHE A 174 7.15 0.49 -5.52
CA PHE A 174 6.27 1.55 -5.00
C PHE A 174 4.97 0.96 -4.51
N ASN A 175 4.46 1.51 -3.40
CA ASN A 175 3.11 1.18 -2.93
C ASN A 175 2.07 1.90 -3.78
N GLU A 176 1.02 1.18 -4.18
CA GLU A 176 -0.15 1.71 -4.89
C GLU A 176 0.23 2.80 -5.92
N ILE A 177 1.19 2.48 -6.79
CA ILE A 177 1.75 3.44 -7.73
C ILE A 177 0.67 4.10 -8.59
N ASN A 178 -0.44 3.39 -8.84
CA ASN A 178 -1.58 3.89 -9.59
C ASN A 178 -2.38 4.99 -8.83
N ALA A 179 -2.08 5.27 -7.57
CA ALA A 179 -2.55 6.50 -6.92
C ALA A 179 -2.12 7.75 -7.71
N GLY A 180 -0.96 7.68 -8.42
CA GLY A 180 -0.53 8.73 -9.35
C GLY A 180 -1.46 8.98 -10.53
N MET A 181 -2.43 8.10 -10.81
CA MET A 181 -3.49 8.35 -11.79
C MET A 181 -4.60 9.28 -11.26
N MET A 182 -4.67 9.52 -9.96
CA MET A 182 -5.73 10.27 -9.29
C MET A 182 -5.19 11.54 -8.64
N ALA A 183 -6.03 12.58 -8.53
CA ALA A 183 -5.63 13.88 -8.00
C ALA A 183 -4.97 13.80 -6.61
N PHE A 184 -5.50 12.99 -5.70
CA PHE A 184 -4.93 12.82 -4.36
C PHE A 184 -3.52 12.16 -4.37
N GLY A 185 -3.15 11.50 -5.44
CA GLY A 185 -1.83 10.90 -5.61
C GLY A 185 -0.69 11.91 -5.61
N GLN A 186 -0.97 13.20 -5.83
CA GLN A 186 0.00 14.28 -5.69
C GLN A 186 0.57 14.36 -4.27
N VAL A 187 -0.24 14.14 -3.25
CA VAL A 187 0.20 14.11 -1.85
C VAL A 187 0.80 12.76 -1.50
N LEU A 188 0.07 11.67 -1.78
CA LEU A 188 0.46 10.34 -1.32
C LEU A 188 1.62 9.74 -2.13
N SER A 189 1.50 9.72 -3.47
CA SER A 189 2.41 8.96 -4.32
C SER A 189 3.56 9.81 -4.89
N THR A 190 3.25 10.94 -5.52
CA THR A 190 4.23 11.67 -6.31
C THR A 190 4.91 12.82 -5.58
N GLY A 191 4.36 13.29 -4.46
CA GLY A 191 4.88 14.44 -3.72
C GLY A 191 4.90 15.75 -4.53
N THR A 192 4.00 15.89 -5.52
CA THR A 192 3.93 17.07 -6.40
C THR A 192 3.09 18.18 -5.77
N VAL A 193 3.48 18.60 -4.57
CA VAL A 193 2.75 19.54 -3.71
C VAL A 193 3.66 20.62 -3.12
N GLN A 194 4.67 21.04 -3.86
CA GLN A 194 5.61 22.06 -3.43
C GLN A 194 4.88 23.35 -3.01
N GLY A 195 5.12 23.79 -1.77
CA GLY A 195 4.52 25.00 -1.21
C GLY A 195 3.02 24.91 -0.93
N TYR A 196 2.39 23.76 -1.14
CA TYR A 196 0.98 23.56 -0.82
C TYR A 196 0.77 23.39 0.68
N GLU A 197 -0.23 24.07 1.19
CA GLU A 197 -0.74 23.93 2.53
C GLU A 197 -2.26 23.87 2.49
N GLY A 198 -2.84 22.78 3.00
CA GLY A 198 -4.29 22.57 2.95
C GLY A 198 -4.70 21.12 3.12
N PRO A 199 -6.01 20.83 2.94
CA PRO A 199 -6.53 19.47 3.01
C PRO A 199 -5.78 18.52 2.06
N ALA A 200 -5.30 17.39 2.57
CA ALA A 200 -4.51 16.44 1.78
C ALA A 200 -5.24 15.94 0.53
N MET A 201 -6.57 15.77 0.64
CA MET A 201 -7.44 15.36 -0.49
C MET A 201 -7.91 16.53 -1.35
N GLY A 202 -7.56 17.76 -1.01
CA GLY A 202 -7.98 18.99 -1.68
C GLY A 202 -6.87 19.70 -2.44
N ALA A 203 -5.70 19.06 -2.60
CA ALA A 203 -4.61 19.65 -3.37
C ALA A 203 -5.05 19.89 -4.82
N PRO A 204 -4.77 21.08 -5.40
CA PRO A 204 -5.10 21.38 -6.78
C PRO A 204 -4.49 20.36 -7.74
N ASP A 205 -5.29 19.78 -8.63
CA ASP A 205 -4.82 18.79 -9.60
C ASP A 205 -4.20 19.45 -10.84
N ASP A 206 -2.99 19.04 -11.16
CA ASP A 206 -2.35 19.30 -12.46
C ASP A 206 -2.03 17.95 -13.12
N PRO A 207 -2.91 17.44 -14.00
CA PRO A 207 -2.72 16.16 -14.67
C PRO A 207 -1.40 16.06 -15.45
N GLN A 208 -0.90 17.16 -16.01
CA GLN A 208 0.37 17.19 -16.74
C GLN A 208 1.54 16.87 -15.80
N THR A 209 1.66 17.57 -14.69
CA THR A 209 2.71 17.34 -13.70
C THR A 209 2.57 15.96 -13.04
N ARG A 210 1.36 15.57 -12.68
CA ARG A 210 1.09 14.32 -11.99
C ARG A 210 1.42 13.09 -12.85
N LEU A 211 0.98 13.05 -14.10
CA LEU A 211 1.26 11.93 -15.01
C LEU A 211 2.72 11.91 -15.48
N GLN A 212 3.37 13.07 -15.60
CA GLN A 212 4.81 13.12 -15.83
C GLN A 212 5.60 12.57 -14.64
N ALA A 213 5.19 12.91 -13.41
CA ALA A 213 5.77 12.36 -12.19
C ALA A 213 5.60 10.84 -12.10
N LEU A 214 4.43 10.33 -12.45
CA LEU A 214 4.16 8.89 -12.53
C LEU A 214 5.07 8.20 -13.57
N HIS A 215 5.31 8.84 -14.72
CA HIS A 215 6.28 8.33 -15.71
C HIS A 215 7.68 8.19 -15.11
N HIS A 216 8.15 9.20 -14.35
CA HIS A 216 9.45 9.13 -13.67
C HIS A 216 9.51 7.99 -12.65
N GLN A 217 8.42 7.73 -11.92
CA GLN A 217 8.33 6.57 -11.01
C GLN A 217 8.39 5.24 -11.79
N PHE A 218 7.74 5.12 -12.94
CA PHE A 218 7.85 3.92 -13.79
C PHE A 218 9.29 3.67 -14.23
N VAL A 219 9.99 4.70 -14.70
CA VAL A 219 11.39 4.59 -15.10
C VAL A 219 12.28 4.21 -13.91
N ALA A 220 12.07 4.83 -12.74
CA ALA A 220 12.80 4.51 -11.52
C ALA A 220 12.56 3.06 -11.07
N SER A 221 11.31 2.61 -11.10
CA SER A 221 10.94 1.21 -10.81
C SER A 221 11.64 0.23 -11.74
N ALA A 222 11.59 0.49 -13.06
CA ALA A 222 12.22 -0.36 -14.05
C ALA A 222 13.75 -0.41 -13.88
N GLN A 223 14.41 0.72 -13.61
CA GLN A 223 15.86 0.75 -13.34
C GLN A 223 16.22 -0.04 -12.09
N ALA A 224 15.42 0.06 -11.00
CA ALA A 224 15.64 -0.70 -9.77
C ALA A 224 15.52 -2.21 -10.03
N ILE A 225 14.53 -2.65 -10.82
CA ILE A 225 14.34 -4.06 -11.20
C ILE A 225 15.52 -4.56 -12.03
N ILE A 226 15.93 -3.82 -13.06
CA ILE A 226 17.09 -4.16 -13.90
C ILE A 226 18.34 -4.32 -13.03
N TYR A 227 18.59 -3.37 -12.14
CA TYR A 227 19.73 -3.41 -11.25
C TYR A 227 19.67 -4.61 -10.30
N ALA A 228 18.51 -4.86 -9.70
CA ALA A 228 18.29 -5.99 -8.81
C ALA A 228 18.58 -7.33 -9.51
N HIS A 229 17.99 -7.57 -10.68
CA HIS A 229 18.20 -8.80 -11.46
C HIS A 229 19.65 -9.00 -11.89
N ALA A 230 20.37 -7.90 -12.20
CA ALA A 230 21.76 -7.98 -12.64
C ALA A 230 22.73 -8.31 -11.50
N HIS A 231 22.44 -7.89 -10.25
CA HIS A 231 23.37 -7.99 -9.11
C HIS A 231 22.93 -8.99 -8.06
N TYR A 232 21.63 -9.25 -7.93
CA TYR A 232 21.03 -10.08 -6.86
C TYR A 232 20.01 -11.05 -7.46
N PRO A 233 20.45 -12.14 -8.11
CA PRO A 233 19.56 -13.07 -8.83
C PRO A 233 18.57 -13.80 -7.91
N GLN A 234 18.79 -13.78 -6.59
CA GLN A 234 17.86 -14.31 -5.59
C GLN A 234 16.65 -13.40 -5.33
N PHE A 235 16.73 -12.11 -5.71
CA PHE A 235 15.64 -11.17 -5.48
C PHE A 235 14.45 -11.48 -6.37
N LYS A 236 13.26 -11.23 -5.80
CA LYS A 236 11.98 -11.23 -6.50
C LYS A 236 11.40 -9.83 -6.43
N MET A 237 11.22 -9.23 -7.58
CA MET A 237 10.79 -7.84 -7.72
C MET A 237 9.32 -7.81 -8.14
N GLY A 238 8.48 -7.14 -7.37
CA GLY A 238 7.05 -6.98 -7.64
C GLY A 238 6.63 -5.53 -7.82
N CYS A 239 5.48 -5.33 -8.46
CA CYS A 239 4.72 -4.09 -8.40
C CYS A 239 3.64 -4.18 -7.33
N MET A 240 3.12 -3.03 -6.91
CA MET A 240 1.98 -2.98 -6.02
C MET A 240 0.98 -1.91 -6.47
N LEU A 241 -0.26 -2.31 -6.70
CA LEU A 241 -1.34 -1.45 -7.18
C LEU A 241 -2.54 -1.46 -6.23
N ALA A 242 -3.20 -0.31 -6.07
CA ALA A 242 -4.54 -0.25 -5.50
C ALA A 242 -5.53 -0.78 -6.54
N TYR A 243 -6.02 -2.01 -6.36
CA TYR A 243 -6.92 -2.58 -7.34
C TYR A 243 -8.36 -2.12 -7.12
N GLY A 244 -8.78 -1.20 -7.98
CA GLY A 244 -10.13 -0.65 -7.98
C GLY A 244 -11.08 -1.50 -8.84
N GLN A 245 -11.66 -2.56 -8.26
CA GLN A 245 -12.68 -3.34 -8.96
C GLN A 245 -13.97 -2.54 -9.09
N SER A 246 -14.41 -2.31 -10.32
CA SER A 246 -15.72 -1.72 -10.59
C SER A 246 -16.56 -2.61 -11.50
N TYR A 247 -17.89 -2.42 -11.40
CA TYR A 247 -18.88 -3.09 -12.23
C TYR A 247 -19.68 -2.06 -13.01
N ALA A 248 -20.07 -2.36 -14.25
CA ALA A 248 -21.12 -1.60 -14.89
C ALA A 248 -22.42 -1.77 -14.09
N MET A 249 -23.08 -0.67 -13.72
CA MET A 249 -24.27 -0.72 -12.88
C MET A 249 -25.45 -1.39 -13.59
N THR A 250 -25.53 -1.24 -14.91
CA THR A 250 -26.57 -1.83 -15.74
C THR A 250 -26.00 -2.54 -16.95
N CYS A 251 -26.86 -3.24 -17.70
CA CYS A 251 -26.51 -3.83 -18.99
C CYS A 251 -26.53 -2.82 -20.16
N ASP A 252 -26.74 -1.53 -19.89
CA ASP A 252 -26.62 -0.48 -20.89
C ASP A 252 -25.21 -0.49 -21.50
N PRO A 253 -25.05 -0.55 -22.84
CA PRO A 253 -23.76 -0.51 -23.48
C PRO A 253 -22.88 0.69 -23.08
N ASP A 254 -23.48 1.84 -22.78
CA ASP A 254 -22.76 3.04 -22.32
C ASP A 254 -22.19 2.83 -20.92
N ASP A 255 -22.87 2.16 -20.01
CA ASP A 255 -22.36 1.77 -18.69
C ASP A 255 -21.23 0.74 -18.83
N GLN A 256 -21.33 -0.22 -19.75
CA GLN A 256 -20.29 -1.20 -19.99
C GLN A 256 -18.99 -0.54 -20.50
N LEU A 257 -19.13 0.41 -21.44
CA LEU A 257 -17.95 1.15 -21.96
C LEU A 257 -17.35 2.06 -20.91
N ALA A 258 -18.16 2.74 -20.10
CA ALA A 258 -17.69 3.58 -19.00
C ALA A 258 -16.94 2.75 -17.94
N ASN A 259 -17.45 1.56 -17.58
CA ASN A 259 -16.77 0.66 -16.68
C ASN A 259 -15.43 0.13 -17.25
N GLN A 260 -15.40 -0.24 -18.52
CA GLN A 260 -14.17 -0.66 -19.18
C GLN A 260 -13.12 0.44 -19.16
N GLN A 261 -13.53 1.69 -19.43
CA GLN A 261 -12.62 2.85 -19.36
C GLN A 261 -12.11 3.06 -17.92
N SER A 262 -12.97 2.99 -16.92
CA SER A 262 -12.59 3.09 -15.50
C SER A 262 -11.56 2.02 -15.11
N MET A 263 -11.79 0.76 -15.49
CA MET A 263 -10.85 -0.34 -15.24
C MET A 263 -9.51 -0.13 -15.97
N ASN A 264 -9.55 0.41 -17.20
CA ASN A 264 -8.34 0.74 -17.95
C ASN A 264 -7.49 1.78 -17.23
N GLU A 265 -8.10 2.86 -16.77
CA GLU A 265 -7.42 3.98 -16.15
C GLU A 265 -6.88 3.62 -14.75
N HIS A 266 -7.70 2.98 -13.91
CA HIS A 266 -7.32 2.68 -12.54
C HIS A 266 -6.36 1.50 -12.40
N ASN A 267 -6.52 0.44 -13.21
CA ASN A 267 -5.78 -0.80 -13.02
C ASN A 267 -4.79 -1.07 -14.16
N TRP A 268 -5.27 -1.05 -15.41
CA TRP A 268 -4.48 -1.57 -16.51
C TRP A 268 -3.41 -0.61 -17.01
N TYR A 269 -3.58 0.71 -16.83
CA TYR A 269 -2.56 1.69 -17.22
C TYR A 269 -1.23 1.41 -16.53
N CYS A 270 -1.22 1.32 -15.22
CA CYS A 270 0.00 1.03 -14.44
C CYS A 270 0.40 -0.44 -14.51
N GLY A 271 -0.57 -1.36 -14.49
CA GLY A 271 -0.31 -2.80 -14.55
C GLY A 271 0.41 -3.21 -15.84
N ASP A 272 0.01 -2.69 -17.00
CA ASP A 272 0.67 -3.00 -18.28
C ASP A 272 2.10 -2.47 -18.31
N VAL A 273 2.36 -1.28 -17.77
CA VAL A 273 3.72 -0.74 -17.71
C VAL A 273 4.63 -1.63 -16.86
N HIS A 274 4.16 -2.09 -15.71
CA HIS A 274 4.97 -2.93 -14.83
C HIS A 274 5.18 -4.36 -15.35
N VAL A 275 4.17 -4.96 -15.97
CA VAL A 275 4.22 -6.38 -16.38
C VAL A 275 4.64 -6.57 -17.83
N ARG A 276 4.19 -5.65 -18.72
CA ARG A 276 4.50 -5.73 -20.15
C ARG A 276 5.66 -4.84 -20.59
N GLY A 277 6.04 -3.87 -19.73
CA GLY A 277 7.11 -2.92 -19.97
C GLY A 277 6.78 -1.89 -21.05
N GLU A 278 5.50 -1.58 -21.23
CA GLU A 278 5.06 -0.60 -22.23
C GLU A 278 3.71 0.00 -21.84
N TYR A 279 3.47 1.23 -22.28
CA TYR A 279 2.17 1.86 -22.11
C TYR A 279 1.09 1.11 -22.90
N PRO A 280 -0.12 0.93 -22.32
CA PRO A 280 -1.21 0.26 -23.00
C PRO A 280 -1.70 1.03 -24.23
N TYR A 281 -2.35 0.30 -25.15
CA TYR A 281 -2.86 0.87 -26.41
C TYR A 281 -3.75 2.10 -26.26
N PHE A 282 -4.47 2.21 -25.15
CA PHE A 282 -5.39 3.31 -24.87
C PHE A 282 -4.71 4.57 -24.27
N ALA A 283 -3.43 4.48 -23.85
CA ALA A 283 -2.73 5.58 -23.17
C ALA A 283 -2.71 6.88 -23.97
N LYS A 284 -2.45 6.78 -25.30
CA LYS A 284 -2.42 7.97 -26.18
C LYS A 284 -3.76 8.70 -26.25
N ARG A 285 -4.87 7.97 -26.21
CA ARG A 285 -6.21 8.55 -26.17
C ARG A 285 -6.44 9.25 -24.83
N LEU A 286 -6.11 8.58 -23.73
CA LEU A 286 -6.22 9.13 -22.37
C LEU A 286 -5.43 10.45 -22.25
N TRP A 287 -4.16 10.46 -22.68
CA TRP A 287 -3.33 11.68 -22.64
C TRP A 287 -3.96 12.83 -23.43
N LYS A 288 -4.49 12.54 -24.61
CA LYS A 288 -5.17 13.54 -25.45
C LYS A 288 -6.42 14.10 -24.78
N GLU A 289 -7.23 13.24 -24.15
CA GLU A 289 -8.46 13.64 -23.45
C GLU A 289 -8.15 14.49 -22.22
N LEU A 290 -7.04 14.19 -21.51
CA LEU A 290 -6.55 14.96 -20.35
C LEU A 290 -5.72 16.21 -20.74
N GLY A 291 -5.39 16.38 -22.01
CA GLY A 291 -4.52 17.47 -22.48
C GLY A 291 -3.07 17.33 -22.00
N VAL A 292 -2.58 16.09 -21.83
CA VAL A 292 -1.26 15.77 -21.29
C VAL A 292 -0.32 15.30 -22.38
N GLU A 293 0.95 15.72 -22.29
CA GLU A 293 2.05 15.24 -23.11
C GLU A 293 3.17 14.69 -22.23
N ILE A 294 3.37 13.36 -22.25
CA ILE A 294 4.43 12.71 -21.47
C ILE A 294 5.76 12.86 -22.21
N ARG A 295 6.70 13.56 -21.58
CA ARG A 295 8.06 13.68 -22.07
C ARG A 295 8.87 12.47 -21.65
N MET A 296 9.41 11.78 -22.65
CA MET A 296 10.23 10.58 -22.49
C MET A 296 11.61 10.83 -23.05
N GLU A 297 12.64 10.34 -22.36
CA GLU A 297 13.98 10.26 -22.91
C GLU A 297 14.08 9.07 -23.89
N PRO A 298 15.02 9.09 -24.84
CA PRO A 298 15.13 8.05 -25.87
C PRO A 298 15.26 6.62 -25.34
N GLU A 299 15.88 6.44 -24.15
CA GLU A 299 16.10 5.15 -23.51
C GLU A 299 14.95 4.65 -22.63
N ASP A 300 13.97 5.50 -22.34
CA ASP A 300 12.89 5.15 -21.37
C ASP A 300 12.08 3.94 -21.84
N ALA A 301 11.74 3.87 -23.12
CA ALA A 301 10.97 2.75 -23.65
C ALA A 301 11.72 1.42 -23.50
N GLU A 302 13.03 1.39 -23.75
CA GLU A 302 13.86 0.21 -23.58
C GLU A 302 14.03 -0.15 -22.10
N THR A 303 14.17 0.85 -21.23
CA THR A 303 14.26 0.67 -19.79
C THR A 303 12.98 0.04 -19.23
N LEU A 304 11.81 0.57 -19.61
CA LEU A 304 10.53 0.00 -19.19
C LEU A 304 10.40 -1.46 -19.68
N LYS A 305 10.77 -1.74 -20.94
CA LYS A 305 10.67 -3.08 -21.53
C LYS A 305 11.55 -4.12 -20.83
N LYS A 306 12.72 -3.72 -20.33
CA LYS A 306 13.65 -4.59 -19.60
C LYS A 306 13.33 -4.73 -18.12
N GLY A 307 12.74 -3.70 -17.53
CA GLY A 307 12.50 -3.59 -16.08
C GLY A 307 11.11 -4.07 -15.65
N VAL A 308 10.69 -5.25 -16.14
CA VAL A 308 9.39 -5.85 -15.79
C VAL A 308 9.48 -6.68 -14.50
N VAL A 309 8.35 -6.80 -13.81
CA VAL A 309 8.26 -7.46 -12.50
C VAL A 309 8.20 -8.98 -12.61
N ASP A 310 8.62 -9.69 -11.53
CA ASP A 310 8.52 -11.16 -11.42
C ASP A 310 7.13 -11.61 -10.95
N PHE A 311 6.43 -10.79 -10.17
CA PHE A 311 5.11 -11.07 -9.61
C PHE A 311 4.29 -9.78 -9.45
N TYR A 312 2.97 -9.93 -9.44
CA TYR A 312 2.05 -8.80 -9.32
C TYR A 312 1.41 -8.80 -7.94
N THR A 313 1.45 -7.66 -7.25
CA THR A 313 0.76 -7.52 -5.96
C THR A 313 -0.24 -6.37 -5.99
N PHE A 314 -1.25 -6.48 -5.13
CA PHE A 314 -2.27 -5.46 -5.07
C PHE A 314 -2.95 -5.38 -3.70
N SER A 315 -3.54 -4.22 -3.42
CA SER A 315 -4.51 -4.03 -2.35
C SER A 315 -5.93 -4.24 -2.86
N TYR A 316 -6.77 -4.84 -2.02
CA TYR A 316 -8.18 -5.03 -2.30
C TYR A 316 -9.00 -4.78 -1.03
N TYR A 317 -9.87 -3.78 -1.05
CA TYR A 317 -10.69 -3.43 0.10
C TYR A 317 -12.17 -3.44 -0.20
N MET A 318 -12.57 -2.98 -1.38
CA MET A 318 -13.96 -2.77 -1.76
C MET A 318 -14.14 -2.73 -3.27
N THR A 319 -15.40 -2.77 -3.70
CA THR A 319 -15.80 -2.56 -5.09
C THR A 319 -16.75 -1.39 -5.23
N SER A 320 -16.94 -0.91 -6.45
CA SER A 320 -17.90 0.14 -6.79
C SER A 320 -18.66 -0.20 -8.07
N CYS A 321 -19.66 0.60 -8.40
CA CYS A 321 -20.27 0.59 -9.73
C CYS A 321 -19.90 1.85 -10.51
N VAL A 322 -19.94 1.74 -11.83
CA VAL A 322 -19.84 2.84 -12.79
C VAL A 322 -21.12 2.91 -13.60
N THR A 323 -21.65 4.10 -13.81
CA THR A 323 -22.85 4.32 -14.62
C THR A 323 -22.82 5.69 -15.30
N THR A 324 -23.46 5.79 -16.45
CA THR A 324 -23.72 7.03 -17.17
C THR A 324 -25.08 7.65 -16.79
N HIS A 325 -25.89 6.90 -16.04
CA HIS A 325 -27.20 7.39 -15.56
C HIS A 325 -27.03 8.41 -14.44
N LYS A 326 -27.97 9.36 -14.37
CA LYS A 326 -28.02 10.42 -13.34
C LYS A 326 -28.87 9.95 -12.16
N ASP A 327 -28.74 10.68 -11.05
CA ASP A 327 -29.54 10.46 -9.82
C ASP A 327 -29.30 9.10 -9.14
N VAL A 328 -28.02 8.68 -9.11
CA VAL A 328 -27.56 7.46 -8.43
C VAL A 328 -26.82 7.79 -7.14
N GLU A 329 -26.90 6.90 -6.15
CA GLU A 329 -26.22 7.06 -4.86
C GLU A 329 -24.74 6.75 -4.99
N GLY A 330 -23.88 7.72 -4.64
CA GLY A 330 -22.44 7.56 -4.59
C GLY A 330 -21.96 6.81 -3.34
N ILE A 331 -20.75 6.26 -3.40
CA ILE A 331 -20.07 5.66 -2.26
C ILE A 331 -19.32 6.75 -1.50
N GLY A 332 -19.54 6.83 -0.18
CA GLY A 332 -18.79 7.69 0.72
C GLY A 332 -17.53 7.01 1.29
N GLY A 333 -16.68 7.80 1.94
CA GLY A 333 -15.62 7.30 2.83
C GLY A 333 -14.44 6.59 2.17
N ASN A 334 -14.33 6.59 0.83
CA ASN A 334 -13.21 5.98 0.11
C ASN A 334 -12.47 7.01 -0.77
N LEU A 335 -11.24 6.64 -1.17
CA LEU A 335 -10.39 7.49 -2.01
C LEU A 335 -10.73 7.41 -3.51
N LEU A 336 -11.35 6.32 -3.95
CA LEU A 336 -11.56 6.01 -5.36
C LEU A 336 -12.89 6.54 -5.91
N GLY A 337 -13.84 6.90 -5.04
CA GLY A 337 -15.19 7.30 -5.45
C GLY A 337 -16.00 6.12 -6.01
N GLY A 338 -17.03 6.42 -6.80
CA GLY A 338 -17.88 5.44 -7.49
C GLY A 338 -19.31 5.46 -7.04
N VAL A 339 -20.13 4.60 -7.65
CA VAL A 339 -21.55 4.43 -7.38
C VAL A 339 -21.77 3.20 -6.52
N LYS A 340 -22.74 3.28 -5.61
CA LYS A 340 -23.11 2.19 -4.72
C LYS A 340 -23.65 0.98 -5.48
N ASN A 341 -23.10 -0.19 -5.20
CA ASN A 341 -23.67 -1.44 -5.67
C ASN A 341 -24.86 -1.82 -4.78
N PRO A 342 -26.10 -1.91 -5.32
CA PRO A 342 -27.29 -2.14 -4.52
C PRO A 342 -27.35 -3.54 -3.87
N TYR A 343 -26.48 -4.46 -4.25
CA TYR A 343 -26.44 -5.84 -3.77
C TYR A 343 -25.44 -6.06 -2.63
N LEU A 344 -24.66 -5.03 -2.26
CA LEU A 344 -23.61 -5.16 -1.27
C LEU A 344 -23.92 -4.39 0.01
N LYS A 345 -23.48 -4.94 1.14
CA LYS A 345 -23.45 -4.24 2.42
C LYS A 345 -22.19 -3.39 2.52
N ALA A 346 -22.22 -2.36 3.34
CA ALA A 346 -21.06 -1.53 3.63
C ALA A 346 -20.65 -1.63 5.10
N SER A 347 -19.37 -1.34 5.39
CA SER A 347 -18.83 -1.13 6.72
C SER A 347 -19.26 0.21 7.29
N ASP A 348 -18.91 0.50 8.55
CA ASP A 348 -19.17 1.79 9.22
C ASP A 348 -18.53 2.99 8.48
N TRP A 349 -17.44 2.77 7.74
CA TRP A 349 -16.80 3.77 6.86
C TRP A 349 -17.40 3.82 5.45
N GLY A 350 -18.50 3.13 5.18
CA GLY A 350 -19.16 3.13 3.87
C GLY A 350 -18.47 2.24 2.83
N TRP A 351 -17.47 1.44 3.20
CA TRP A 351 -16.78 0.56 2.28
C TRP A 351 -17.60 -0.69 2.01
N GLN A 352 -17.94 -0.93 0.75
CA GLN A 352 -18.74 -2.07 0.34
C GLN A 352 -17.94 -3.38 0.47
N ILE A 353 -18.52 -4.35 1.17
CA ILE A 353 -17.90 -5.65 1.45
C ILE A 353 -18.24 -6.60 0.30
N ASP A 354 -17.23 -6.93 -0.52
CA ASP A 354 -17.40 -7.77 -1.69
C ASP A 354 -16.32 -8.85 -1.82
N PRO A 355 -16.48 -9.98 -1.13
CA PRO A 355 -15.54 -11.10 -1.25
C PRO A 355 -15.47 -11.68 -2.67
N LYS A 356 -16.60 -11.74 -3.39
CA LYS A 356 -16.65 -12.24 -4.77
C LYS A 356 -15.92 -11.34 -5.75
N GLY A 357 -15.88 -10.04 -5.48
CA GLY A 357 -15.09 -9.09 -6.22
C GLY A 357 -13.59 -9.38 -6.14
N LEU A 358 -13.10 -9.92 -5.01
CA LEU A 358 -11.71 -10.36 -4.89
C LEU A 358 -11.42 -11.56 -5.81
N ARG A 359 -12.30 -12.57 -5.85
CA ARG A 359 -12.16 -13.68 -6.80
C ARG A 359 -12.19 -13.19 -8.24
N TYR A 360 -13.10 -12.26 -8.55
CA TYR A 360 -13.19 -11.65 -9.87
C TYR A 360 -11.88 -10.91 -10.23
N ALA A 361 -11.37 -10.08 -9.34
CA ALA A 361 -10.11 -9.36 -9.51
C ALA A 361 -8.91 -10.29 -9.76
N LEU A 362 -8.80 -11.35 -8.96
CA LEU A 362 -7.73 -12.36 -9.11
C LEU A 362 -7.78 -13.05 -10.49
N ASN A 363 -8.96 -13.42 -10.95
CA ASN A 363 -9.14 -14.02 -12.28
C ASN A 363 -8.84 -13.02 -13.41
N GLU A 364 -9.27 -11.75 -13.30
CA GLU A 364 -9.00 -10.71 -14.31
C GLU A 364 -7.49 -10.43 -14.42
N ILE A 365 -6.80 -10.23 -13.28
CA ILE A 365 -5.37 -9.95 -13.26
C ILE A 365 -4.60 -11.14 -13.82
N TYR A 366 -4.90 -12.36 -13.34
CA TYR A 366 -4.20 -13.56 -13.80
C TYR A 366 -4.49 -13.87 -15.28
N GLY A 367 -5.73 -13.72 -15.71
CA GLY A 367 -6.11 -13.86 -17.11
C GLY A 367 -5.35 -12.89 -18.05
N ARG A 368 -5.06 -11.66 -17.56
CA ARG A 368 -4.33 -10.66 -18.32
C ARG A 368 -2.83 -10.90 -18.37
N TYR A 369 -2.20 -11.33 -17.28
CA TYR A 369 -0.75 -11.31 -17.10
C TYR A 369 -0.10 -12.68 -16.96
N GLN A 370 -0.78 -13.66 -16.39
CA GLN A 370 -0.30 -15.04 -16.17
C GLN A 370 1.07 -15.11 -15.47
N ILE A 371 1.26 -14.26 -14.47
CA ILE A 371 2.41 -14.28 -13.55
C ILE A 371 1.91 -14.48 -12.12
N PRO A 372 2.74 -14.94 -11.16
CA PRO A 372 2.31 -15.13 -9.77
C PRO A 372 1.69 -13.86 -9.18
N LEU A 373 0.60 -14.04 -8.42
CA LEU A 373 -0.12 -12.95 -7.76
C LEU A 373 0.02 -13.04 -6.23
N MET A 374 -0.03 -11.90 -5.56
CA MET A 374 -0.15 -11.84 -4.10
C MET A 374 -1.10 -10.71 -3.69
N VAL A 375 -2.04 -11.00 -2.80
CA VAL A 375 -2.86 -9.98 -2.14
C VAL A 375 -2.05 -9.47 -0.95
N VAL A 376 -1.50 -8.26 -1.06
CA VAL A 376 -0.60 -7.71 -0.03
C VAL A 376 -1.27 -6.72 0.91
N GLU A 377 -2.51 -6.33 0.60
CA GLU A 377 -3.38 -5.58 1.51
C GLU A 377 -4.82 -6.00 1.29
N ASN A 378 -5.50 -6.31 2.39
CA ASN A 378 -6.94 -6.51 2.47
C ASN A 378 -7.34 -6.39 3.93
N GLY A 379 -8.49 -5.81 4.25
CA GLY A 379 -8.89 -5.65 5.64
C GLY A 379 -10.07 -4.74 5.83
N LEU A 380 -10.50 -4.64 7.06
CA LEU A 380 -11.63 -3.85 7.51
C LEU A 380 -11.18 -2.86 8.60
N GLY A 381 -11.28 -1.57 8.33
CA GLY A 381 -11.21 -0.55 9.37
C GLY A 381 -12.53 -0.50 10.13
N ALA A 382 -12.47 -0.59 11.46
CA ALA A 382 -13.65 -0.59 12.32
C ALA A 382 -13.38 0.16 13.65
N TYR A 383 -14.44 0.57 14.31
CA TYR A 383 -14.37 0.98 15.72
C TYR A 383 -14.33 -0.28 16.59
N ASP A 384 -13.22 -0.48 17.27
CA ASP A 384 -13.04 -1.62 18.17
C ASP A 384 -13.34 -1.17 19.60
N GLU A 385 -14.29 -1.84 20.25
CA GLU A 385 -14.66 -1.61 21.65
C GLU A 385 -14.26 -2.81 22.50
N LYS A 386 -13.68 -2.55 23.67
CA LYS A 386 -13.37 -3.59 24.64
C LYS A 386 -14.64 -4.02 25.37
N GLY A 387 -14.84 -5.33 25.49
CA GLY A 387 -15.87 -5.94 26.31
C GLY A 387 -15.65 -5.72 27.82
N GLU A 388 -16.59 -6.18 28.65
CA GLU A 388 -16.47 -6.12 30.12
C GLU A 388 -15.25 -6.90 30.65
N ASP A 389 -14.77 -7.88 29.91
CA ASP A 389 -13.57 -8.67 30.19
C ASP A 389 -12.26 -8.00 29.71
N GLY A 390 -12.36 -6.81 29.12
CA GLY A 390 -11.23 -6.05 28.57
C GLY A 390 -10.72 -6.50 27.22
N VAL A 391 -11.35 -7.49 26.59
CA VAL A 391 -10.95 -8.01 25.26
C VAL A 391 -11.77 -7.37 24.16
N VAL A 392 -11.16 -7.19 22.98
CA VAL A 392 -11.87 -6.78 21.76
C VAL A 392 -12.42 -8.02 21.04
N HIS A 393 -13.75 -8.17 21.04
CA HIS A 393 -14.46 -9.24 20.35
C HIS A 393 -14.82 -8.82 18.93
N ASP A 394 -13.90 -9.00 17.99
CA ASP A 394 -13.99 -8.48 16.63
C ASP A 394 -14.48 -9.54 15.61
N SER A 395 -15.60 -10.22 15.92
CA SER A 395 -16.21 -11.21 15.04
C SER A 395 -16.51 -10.67 13.62
N TYR A 396 -16.86 -9.39 13.49
CA TYR A 396 -17.06 -8.71 12.21
C TYR A 396 -15.79 -8.70 11.34
N ARG A 397 -14.60 -8.61 11.94
CA ARG A 397 -13.30 -8.70 11.24
C ARG A 397 -13.04 -10.12 10.80
N ILE A 398 -13.32 -11.09 11.67
CA ILE A 398 -13.23 -12.51 11.36
C ILE A 398 -14.13 -12.84 10.17
N ASP A 399 -15.39 -12.42 10.17
CA ASP A 399 -16.35 -12.69 9.10
C ASP A 399 -15.93 -12.05 7.76
N TYR A 400 -15.39 -10.83 7.82
CA TYR A 400 -14.84 -10.17 6.64
C TYR A 400 -13.66 -10.97 6.04
N LEU A 401 -12.66 -11.30 6.84
CA LEU A 401 -11.46 -12.01 6.39
C LEU A 401 -11.79 -13.45 5.93
N ARG A 402 -12.65 -14.15 6.68
CA ARG A 402 -13.12 -15.51 6.33
C ARG A 402 -13.70 -15.52 4.93
N SER A 403 -14.66 -14.64 4.67
CA SER A 403 -15.35 -14.59 3.38
C SER A 403 -14.40 -14.25 2.22
N HIS A 404 -13.38 -13.42 2.44
CA HIS A 404 -12.38 -13.10 1.41
C HIS A 404 -11.41 -14.29 1.20
N ILE A 405 -10.96 -14.97 2.26
CA ILE A 405 -10.10 -16.16 2.14
C ILE A 405 -10.81 -17.30 1.41
N GLU A 406 -12.10 -17.51 1.67
CA GLU A 406 -12.93 -18.45 0.91
C GLU A 406 -12.92 -18.14 -0.59
N GLN A 407 -13.02 -16.88 -0.98
CA GLN A 407 -13.01 -16.49 -2.39
C GLN A 407 -11.61 -16.54 -3.02
N MET A 408 -10.54 -16.33 -2.24
CA MET A 408 -9.18 -16.62 -2.70
C MET A 408 -8.99 -18.14 -2.97
N ALA A 409 -9.52 -18.99 -2.10
CA ALA A 409 -9.49 -20.44 -2.29
C ALA A 409 -10.23 -20.86 -3.58
N GLU A 410 -11.37 -20.22 -3.89
CA GLU A 410 -12.08 -20.44 -5.15
C GLU A 410 -11.27 -19.93 -6.36
N ALA A 411 -10.58 -18.80 -6.26
CA ALA A 411 -9.72 -18.30 -7.34
C ALA A 411 -8.54 -19.26 -7.62
N VAL A 412 -7.94 -19.85 -6.59
CA VAL A 412 -6.92 -20.91 -6.76
C VAL A 412 -7.49 -22.13 -7.47
N LYS A 413 -8.73 -22.54 -7.14
CA LYS A 413 -9.43 -23.62 -7.86
C LYS A 413 -9.74 -23.26 -9.32
N ASP A 414 -9.96 -22.00 -9.62
CA ASP A 414 -10.10 -21.48 -11.00
C ASP A 414 -8.78 -21.56 -11.79
N GLY A 415 -7.64 -21.76 -11.12
CA GLY A 415 -6.31 -21.89 -11.72
C GLY A 415 -5.39 -20.68 -11.54
N VAL A 416 -5.74 -19.72 -10.67
CA VAL A 416 -4.90 -18.56 -10.34
C VAL A 416 -3.68 -19.01 -9.53
N ASP A 417 -2.48 -18.63 -9.96
CA ASP A 417 -1.23 -18.80 -9.18
C ASP A 417 -1.14 -17.71 -8.10
N LEU A 418 -1.75 -17.98 -6.96
CA LEU A 418 -1.72 -17.11 -5.79
C LEU A 418 -0.65 -17.58 -4.81
N MET A 419 0.36 -16.72 -4.56
CA MET A 419 1.53 -17.06 -3.76
C MET A 419 1.46 -16.65 -2.29
N GLY A 420 0.54 -15.75 -1.92
CA GLY A 420 0.45 -15.28 -0.55
C GLY A 420 -0.67 -14.28 -0.28
N TYR A 421 -0.86 -14.00 1.00
CA TYR A 421 -1.87 -13.08 1.54
C TYR A 421 -1.37 -12.39 2.81
N THR A 422 -1.39 -11.07 2.81
CA THR A 422 -1.04 -10.24 3.98
C THR A 422 -2.14 -9.23 4.26
N PRO A 423 -3.07 -9.51 5.21
CA PRO A 423 -4.04 -8.51 5.65
C PRO A 423 -3.37 -7.21 6.07
N TRP A 424 -4.04 -6.09 5.75
CA TRP A 424 -3.56 -4.76 6.08
C TRP A 424 -3.76 -4.43 7.55
N GLY A 425 -2.73 -3.82 8.14
CA GLY A 425 -2.75 -3.40 9.52
C GLY A 425 -2.82 -4.59 10.47
N CYS A 426 -1.89 -5.56 10.36
CA CYS A 426 -1.87 -6.73 11.23
C CYS A 426 -1.77 -6.41 12.74
N ILE A 427 -1.33 -5.23 13.06
CA ILE A 427 -1.42 -4.53 14.35
C ILE A 427 -2.10 -3.19 14.11
N ASP A 428 -2.82 -2.64 15.06
CA ASP A 428 -3.44 -1.32 14.93
C ASP A 428 -2.39 -0.26 14.58
N LEU A 429 -2.73 0.61 13.65
CA LEU A 429 -1.82 1.63 13.11
C LEU A 429 -2.61 2.89 12.72
N VAL A 430 -1.89 3.97 12.45
CA VAL A 430 -2.47 5.23 12.00
C VAL A 430 -3.09 5.04 10.60
N SER A 431 -4.35 5.42 10.44
CA SER A 431 -5.04 5.37 9.14
C SER A 431 -4.39 6.31 8.11
N ALA A 432 -4.03 5.79 6.94
CA ALA A 432 -3.43 6.59 5.86
C ALA A 432 -4.39 7.68 5.34
N SER A 433 -5.68 7.38 5.24
CA SER A 433 -6.66 8.31 4.67
C SER A 433 -7.05 9.43 5.63
N THR A 434 -7.25 9.13 6.90
CA THR A 434 -7.80 10.07 7.88
C THR A 434 -6.81 10.54 8.94
N GLY A 435 -5.72 9.78 9.18
CA GLY A 435 -4.79 10.05 10.27
C GLY A 435 -5.30 9.62 11.66
N GLU A 436 -6.36 8.80 11.71
CA GLU A 436 -6.97 8.31 12.95
C GLU A 436 -6.38 6.99 13.42
N MET A 437 -6.28 6.82 14.74
CA MET A 437 -6.10 5.52 15.40
C MET A 437 -7.43 4.81 15.63
N ALA A 438 -8.53 5.53 15.75
CA ALA A 438 -9.87 4.98 15.97
C ALA A 438 -10.33 4.05 14.84
N LYS A 439 -9.82 4.24 13.61
CA LYS A 439 -10.04 3.34 12.48
C LYS A 439 -9.09 2.15 12.57
N ARG A 440 -9.47 1.15 13.35
CA ARG A 440 -8.61 0.02 13.68
C ARG A 440 -8.71 -1.11 12.68
N TYR A 441 -7.57 -1.68 12.33
CA TYR A 441 -7.45 -2.77 11.34
C TYR A 441 -6.90 -4.07 11.95
N GLY A 442 -6.16 -3.96 13.07
CA GLY A 442 -5.25 -4.99 13.56
C GLY A 442 -5.92 -6.21 14.19
N PHE A 443 -5.19 -7.30 14.20
CA PHE A 443 -5.40 -8.46 15.08
C PHE A 443 -4.92 -8.17 16.52
N ILE A 444 -4.07 -7.17 16.65
CA ILE A 444 -3.47 -6.73 17.89
C ILE A 444 -3.95 -5.29 18.13
N TYR A 445 -4.64 -5.10 19.25
CA TYR A 445 -5.05 -3.78 19.71
C TYR A 445 -3.84 -3.05 20.28
N VAL A 446 -3.67 -1.78 19.92
CA VAL A 446 -2.69 -0.88 20.53
C VAL A 446 -3.42 0.20 21.30
N ASN A 447 -3.09 0.37 22.58
CA ASN A 447 -3.71 1.38 23.44
C ASN A 447 -3.18 2.77 23.10
N LYS A 448 -3.65 3.32 21.97
CA LYS A 448 -3.33 4.64 21.43
C LYS A 448 -4.60 5.28 20.89
N PHE A 449 -4.78 6.58 21.14
CA PHE A 449 -5.97 7.36 20.78
C PHE A 449 -5.63 8.56 19.90
N ASP A 450 -6.66 9.10 19.25
CA ASP A 450 -6.54 10.21 18.28
C ASP A 450 -6.09 11.54 18.91
N ASP A 451 -6.25 11.70 20.22
CA ASP A 451 -5.76 12.85 20.99
C ASP A 451 -4.28 12.74 21.40
N GLY A 452 -3.62 11.65 20.97
CA GLY A 452 -2.22 11.38 21.31
C GLY A 452 -2.03 10.67 22.65
N THR A 453 -3.08 10.36 23.40
CA THR A 453 -3.00 9.61 24.66
C THR A 453 -2.89 8.10 24.43
N GLY A 454 -2.64 7.36 25.52
CA GLY A 454 -2.45 5.91 25.53
C GLY A 454 -1.05 5.52 25.97
N ASP A 455 -0.91 4.29 26.46
CA ASP A 455 0.37 3.76 26.98
C ASP A 455 1.08 2.82 25.97
N LEU A 456 0.55 2.75 24.76
CA LEU A 456 1.06 1.90 23.67
C LEU A 456 1.07 0.40 23.99
N SER A 457 0.37 -0.07 25.01
CA SER A 457 0.29 -1.51 25.33
C SER A 457 -0.38 -2.29 24.18
N ARG A 458 0.06 -3.54 23.99
CA ARG A 458 -0.41 -4.45 22.94
C ARG A 458 -1.30 -5.52 23.54
N GLU A 459 -2.48 -5.73 22.94
CA GLU A 459 -3.45 -6.73 23.40
C GLU A 459 -3.99 -7.53 22.20
N LYS A 460 -4.13 -8.85 22.38
CA LYS A 460 -4.63 -9.71 21.31
C LYS A 460 -6.16 -9.64 21.25
N LYS A 461 -6.70 -9.46 20.04
CA LYS A 461 -8.15 -9.52 19.77
C LYS A 461 -8.57 -10.97 19.48
N ASP A 462 -9.88 -11.24 19.37
CA ASP A 462 -10.36 -12.58 18.99
C ASP A 462 -9.85 -13.00 17.61
N SER A 463 -9.79 -12.07 16.68
CA SER A 463 -9.25 -12.30 15.33
C SER A 463 -7.79 -12.75 15.31
N PHE A 464 -6.97 -12.43 16.34
CA PHE A 464 -5.60 -12.95 16.48
C PHE A 464 -5.58 -14.47 16.56
N TYR A 465 -6.40 -15.05 17.41
CA TYR A 465 -6.46 -16.51 17.62
C TYR A 465 -7.09 -17.22 16.43
N TRP A 466 -8.09 -16.60 15.83
CA TRP A 466 -8.72 -17.12 14.62
C TRP A 466 -7.71 -17.15 13.45
N TYR A 467 -6.98 -16.07 13.21
CA TYR A 467 -6.03 -16.02 12.10
C TYR A 467 -4.81 -16.93 12.32
N LYS A 468 -4.37 -17.08 13.59
CA LYS A 468 -3.39 -18.10 13.99
C LYS A 468 -3.80 -19.51 13.55
N LYS A 469 -5.08 -19.87 13.75
CA LYS A 469 -5.63 -21.15 13.32
C LYS A 469 -5.68 -21.27 11.79
N VAL A 470 -6.10 -20.23 11.10
CA VAL A 470 -6.10 -20.18 9.63
C VAL A 470 -4.71 -20.47 9.07
N ILE A 471 -3.68 -19.80 9.59
CA ILE A 471 -2.29 -20.01 9.15
C ILE A 471 -1.83 -21.45 9.47
N ALA A 472 -2.07 -21.94 10.67
CA ALA A 472 -1.65 -23.27 11.11
C ALA A 472 -2.26 -24.39 10.26
N THR A 473 -3.45 -24.19 9.72
CA THR A 473 -4.16 -25.13 8.85
C THR A 473 -3.99 -24.83 7.36
N ASN A 474 -3.12 -23.90 7.00
CA ASN A 474 -2.95 -23.43 5.62
C ASN A 474 -4.30 -23.06 4.95
N GLY A 475 -5.19 -22.40 5.69
CA GLY A 475 -6.51 -21.97 5.21
C GLY A 475 -7.58 -23.05 5.11
N GLU A 476 -7.37 -24.26 5.64
CA GLU A 476 -8.40 -25.32 5.65
C GLU A 476 -9.48 -25.06 6.70
N ASP A 477 -9.12 -24.61 7.88
CA ASP A 477 -10.07 -24.34 8.97
C ASP A 477 -10.31 -22.83 9.11
N LEU A 478 -11.44 -22.39 8.61
CA LEU A 478 -11.92 -21.00 8.67
C LEU A 478 -13.08 -20.83 9.69
N ALA A 479 -13.43 -21.86 10.44
CA ALA A 479 -14.54 -21.83 11.39
C ALA A 479 -14.33 -20.84 12.55
#